data_57558cc2a301340a4bfd8ebb6e8579ea
#
_entry.id   57558cc2a301340a4bfd8ebb6e8579ea
#
_cell.length_a   1.000
_cell.length_b   1.000
_cell.length_c   1.000
_cell.angle_alpha   90.00
_cell.angle_beta   90.00
_cell.angle_gamma   90.00
#
_symmetry.space_group_name_H-M   'P 1'
#
loop_
_entity.id
_entity.type
_entity.pdbx_description
1 polymer ?
#
loop_
_entity_poly.entity_id
_entity_poly.type
_entity_poly.pdbx_seq_one_letter_code
_entity_poly.pdbx_strand_id
1 'polypeptide(L)'
;MRCSKCGSDNRTGNKFCGDCGVPLVTICPQCGADNPPDKRFCGNCGAALTAPAAAAITVPPRIQASGERRHLTVLFCDLVGSTEIAAQLDPEEWRETVAAYHRAASEAVTGYGGHVAQYLGDGVMAFFGYPEAHDNDADRAARAALAILDGISKLNEQSDSLPLKGGGPGSGSPQKLAARVGIDSGAVVVGAGVGKEAEVFGEAPNIAARVQAVAESGTVLITDAVHRLVSGLFVVESRGAPALKGIERPLKLYKVIRPSGVRGRLEAAAMIRGLTQFVGRKDELRSLMTRWERSREGEGQVSLIIGEAGIGKSRLLQRFHELIPGAPQALARSCGGAIFPEHLLLCDS
;
A
#
# COMPACT_ATOMS: atom_id res chain seq x y z
N MET A 1 -43.04 13.18 44.73
CA MET A 1 -43.06 12.39 43.48
C MET A 1 -42.33 11.08 43.73
N ARG A 2 -43.02 9.95 43.56
CA ARG A 2 -42.46 8.62 43.88
C ARG A 2 -41.75 8.02 42.67
N CYS A 3 -40.54 7.51 42.86
CA CYS A 3 -39.75 6.91 41.77
C CYS A 3 -40.39 5.57 41.35
N SER A 4 -40.65 5.38 40.06
CA SER A 4 -41.23 4.16 39.51
C SER A 4 -40.26 2.96 39.53
N LYS A 5 -38.93 3.20 39.64
CA LYS A 5 -37.92 2.13 39.65
C LYS A 5 -37.59 1.62 41.06
N CYS A 6 -37.37 2.52 42.04
CA CYS A 6 -36.93 2.12 43.38
C CYS A 6 -37.94 2.43 44.48
N GLY A 7 -39.06 3.10 44.17
CA GLY A 7 -40.13 3.42 45.14
C GLY A 7 -39.83 4.59 46.06
N SER A 8 -38.67 5.23 45.97
CA SER A 8 -38.27 6.34 46.86
C SER A 8 -39.05 7.61 46.59
N ASP A 9 -39.34 8.37 47.62
CA ASP A 9 -40.02 9.65 47.52
C ASP A 9 -39.02 10.77 47.19
N ASN A 10 -39.30 11.50 46.11
CA ASN A 10 -38.49 12.63 45.64
C ASN A 10 -39.28 13.93 45.70
N ARG A 11 -38.59 15.06 45.85
CA ARG A 11 -39.26 16.37 45.85
C ARG A 11 -39.84 16.67 44.46
N THR A 12 -40.99 17.32 44.46
CA THR A 12 -41.63 17.79 43.23
C THR A 12 -40.68 18.75 42.51
N GLY A 13 -40.38 18.48 41.22
CA GLY A 13 -39.44 19.25 40.41
C GLY A 13 -38.06 18.62 40.21
N ASN A 14 -37.74 17.53 40.90
CA ASN A 14 -36.51 16.80 40.65
C ASN A 14 -36.58 16.11 39.28
N LYS A 15 -35.54 16.30 38.45
CA LYS A 15 -35.43 15.65 37.13
C LYS A 15 -34.94 14.21 37.22
N PHE A 16 -34.22 13.86 38.27
CA PHE A 16 -33.66 12.51 38.51
C PHE A 16 -33.96 12.06 39.93
N CYS A 17 -34.12 10.76 40.15
CA CYS A 17 -34.27 10.16 41.46
C CYS A 17 -32.98 10.27 42.26
N GLY A 18 -33.05 10.82 43.50
CA GLY A 18 -31.89 10.97 44.38
C GLY A 18 -31.22 9.68 44.80
N ASP A 19 -31.99 8.54 44.85
CA ASP A 19 -31.46 7.26 45.30
C ASP A 19 -30.96 6.34 44.18
N CYS A 20 -31.65 6.30 43.03
CA CYS A 20 -31.29 5.37 41.95
C CYS A 20 -30.92 6.04 40.63
N GLY A 21 -30.92 7.37 40.56
CA GLY A 21 -30.47 8.15 39.38
C GLY A 21 -31.40 8.07 38.16
N VAL A 22 -32.54 7.39 38.23
CA VAL A 22 -33.45 7.27 37.07
C VAL A 22 -34.14 8.62 36.80
N PRO A 23 -34.37 9.01 35.52
CA PRO A 23 -35.11 10.22 35.20
C PRO A 23 -36.55 10.17 35.75
N LEU A 24 -36.98 11.25 36.38
CA LEU A 24 -38.32 11.41 36.93
C LEU A 24 -39.24 12.26 36.03
N VAL A 25 -38.68 12.84 34.98
CA VAL A 25 -39.41 13.60 33.96
C VAL A 25 -38.94 13.17 32.57
N THR A 26 -39.86 13.20 31.61
CA THR A 26 -39.60 12.95 30.20
C THR A 26 -39.70 14.27 29.44
N ILE A 27 -38.64 14.71 28.81
CA ILE A 27 -38.63 15.93 27.98
C ILE A 27 -39.24 15.64 26.63
N CYS A 28 -40.22 16.42 26.22
CA CYS A 28 -40.82 16.29 24.92
C CYS A 28 -39.83 16.63 23.79
N PRO A 29 -39.56 15.73 22.82
CA PRO A 29 -38.61 16.01 21.75
C PRO A 29 -39.10 17.08 20.76
N GLN A 30 -40.37 17.37 20.73
CA GLN A 30 -40.94 18.33 19.78
C GLN A 30 -41.07 19.75 20.35
N CYS A 31 -41.37 19.92 21.64
CA CYS A 31 -41.58 21.25 22.22
C CYS A 31 -40.72 21.53 23.47
N GLY A 32 -39.92 20.60 23.96
CA GLY A 32 -39.05 20.76 25.13
C GLY A 32 -39.76 20.77 26.47
N ALA A 33 -41.09 20.57 26.54
CA ALA A 33 -41.84 20.58 27.80
C ALA A 33 -41.54 19.34 28.64
N ASP A 34 -41.43 19.53 29.97
CA ASP A 34 -41.27 18.46 30.94
C ASP A 34 -42.61 17.74 31.16
N ASN A 35 -42.60 16.42 31.08
CA ASN A 35 -43.76 15.54 31.27
C ASN A 35 -43.48 14.46 32.31
N PRO A 36 -44.47 13.96 33.02
CA PRO A 36 -44.32 12.78 33.86
C PRO A 36 -43.85 11.57 33.04
N PRO A 37 -42.99 10.70 33.59
CA PRO A 37 -42.36 9.61 32.83
C PRO A 37 -43.33 8.51 32.38
N ASP A 38 -44.52 8.46 32.95
CA ASP A 38 -45.62 7.52 32.68
C ASP A 38 -46.61 8.00 31.61
N LYS A 39 -46.46 9.21 31.08
CA LYS A 39 -47.33 9.75 30.03
C LYS A 39 -46.91 9.32 28.64
N ARG A 40 -47.88 8.90 27.85
CA ARG A 40 -47.70 8.46 26.47
C ARG A 40 -47.62 9.63 25.46
N PHE A 41 -48.21 10.78 25.82
CA PHE A 41 -48.27 11.98 24.98
C PHE A 41 -47.91 13.20 25.80
N CYS A 42 -47.26 14.16 25.14
CA CYS A 42 -46.92 15.45 25.73
C CYS A 42 -48.18 16.24 26.08
N GLY A 43 -48.25 16.68 27.35
CA GLY A 43 -49.40 17.49 27.82
C GLY A 43 -49.44 18.89 27.20
N ASN A 44 -48.37 19.37 26.61
CA ASN A 44 -48.28 20.71 26.03
C ASN A 44 -48.55 20.73 24.51
N CYS A 45 -48.00 19.79 23.72
CA CYS A 45 -48.12 19.78 22.25
C CYS A 45 -48.74 18.52 21.67
N GLY A 46 -49.12 17.54 22.49
CA GLY A 46 -49.74 16.29 22.04
C GLY A 46 -48.79 15.29 21.35
N ALA A 47 -47.51 15.59 21.24
CA ALA A 47 -46.54 14.65 20.63
C ALA A 47 -46.39 13.37 21.47
N ALA A 48 -46.20 12.22 20.85
CA ALA A 48 -45.96 10.96 21.53
C ALA A 48 -44.65 11.00 22.33
N LEU A 49 -44.72 10.68 23.63
CA LEU A 49 -43.58 10.63 24.55
C LEU A 49 -43.06 9.20 24.75
N THR A 50 -43.85 8.21 24.39
CA THR A 50 -43.40 6.82 24.37
C THR A 50 -42.52 6.65 23.14
N ALA A 51 -41.25 6.40 23.37
CA ALA A 51 -40.47 5.72 22.37
C ALA A 51 -41.23 4.45 21.95
N PRO A 52 -41.39 4.13 20.66
CA PRO A 52 -41.90 2.84 20.26
C PRO A 52 -41.05 1.79 20.98
N ALA A 53 -41.74 0.84 21.68
CA ALA A 53 -41.11 -0.26 22.36
C ALA A 53 -40.09 -0.87 21.41
N ALA A 54 -38.83 -0.82 21.79
CA ALA A 54 -37.71 -1.54 21.22
C ALA A 54 -38.00 -2.22 19.86
N ALA A 55 -38.22 -1.45 18.81
CA ALA A 55 -37.51 -1.78 17.60
C ALA A 55 -36.05 -1.79 18.08
N ALA A 56 -35.45 -2.97 18.10
CA ALA A 56 -34.02 -3.05 18.27
C ALA A 56 -33.46 -1.89 17.48
N ILE A 57 -32.87 -0.93 18.18
CA ILE A 57 -32.00 0.00 17.56
C ILE A 57 -30.97 -0.96 16.95
N THR A 58 -31.18 -1.35 15.71
CA THR A 58 -30.07 -1.50 14.82
C THR A 58 -29.46 -0.10 14.88
N VAL A 59 -28.60 0.09 15.87
CA VAL A 59 -27.49 1.00 15.79
C VAL A 59 -27.03 0.70 14.38
N PRO A 60 -27.14 1.65 13.40
CA PRO A 60 -26.49 1.43 12.12
C PRO A 60 -25.11 1.01 12.56
N PRO A 61 -24.64 -0.20 12.17
CA PRO A 61 -23.41 -0.68 12.74
C PRO A 61 -22.58 0.57 12.74
N ARG A 62 -22.17 1.06 13.93
CA ARG A 62 -21.05 1.95 13.97
C ARG A 62 -20.17 1.19 13.03
N ILE A 63 -20.01 1.70 11.83
CA ILE A 63 -18.87 1.37 11.03
C ILE A 63 -17.78 1.80 12.00
N GLN A 64 -17.46 0.89 12.92
CA GLN A 64 -16.15 0.86 13.47
C GLN A 64 -15.42 0.79 12.15
N ALA A 65 -14.88 1.92 11.77
CA ALA A 65 -13.79 1.94 10.82
C ALA A 65 -12.73 1.09 11.52
N SER A 66 -12.98 -0.22 11.54
CA SER A 66 -12.06 -1.24 11.99
C SER A 66 -11.03 -1.24 10.89
N GLY A 67 -10.13 -0.24 10.98
CA GLY A 67 -9.03 -0.16 10.07
C GLY A 67 -8.29 -1.48 10.16
N GLU A 68 -8.17 -2.16 9.05
CA GLU A 68 -7.41 -3.39 8.96
C GLU A 68 -5.93 -3.06 9.14
N ARG A 69 -5.29 -3.71 10.12
CA ARG A 69 -3.84 -3.54 10.30
C ARG A 69 -3.10 -4.37 9.25
N ARG A 70 -2.37 -3.69 8.38
CA ARG A 70 -1.57 -4.30 7.32
C ARG A 70 -0.12 -3.85 7.38
N HIS A 71 0.76 -4.61 6.76
CA HIS A 71 2.13 -4.20 6.48
C HIS A 71 2.20 -3.76 5.02
N LEU A 72 2.42 -2.48 4.78
CA LEU A 72 2.50 -1.92 3.43
C LEU A 72 3.90 -1.40 3.14
N THR A 73 4.26 -1.44 1.87
CA THR A 73 5.38 -0.64 1.35
C THR A 73 4.81 0.59 0.67
N VAL A 74 5.22 1.75 1.13
CA VAL A 74 4.75 3.06 0.69
C VAL A 74 5.83 3.71 -0.15
N LEU A 75 5.43 4.19 -1.33
CA LEU A 75 6.25 4.92 -2.27
C LEU A 75 5.73 6.35 -2.38
N PHE A 76 6.61 7.33 -2.19
CA PHE A 76 6.38 8.73 -2.55
C PHE A 76 7.31 9.11 -3.70
N CYS A 77 6.76 9.74 -4.72
CA CYS A 77 7.49 10.31 -5.84
C CYS A 77 7.05 11.75 -6.05
N ASP A 78 7.97 12.63 -6.43
CA ASP A 78 7.72 14.06 -6.61
C ASP A 78 8.66 14.64 -7.67
N LEU A 79 8.18 15.61 -8.44
CA LEU A 79 9.01 16.32 -9.42
C LEU A 79 9.95 17.29 -8.72
N VAL A 80 11.18 17.35 -9.21
CA VAL A 80 12.19 18.29 -8.73
C VAL A 80 12.05 19.62 -9.47
N GLY A 81 11.97 20.72 -8.71
CA GLY A 81 11.89 22.07 -9.30
C GLY A 81 10.54 22.36 -9.98
N SER A 82 9.49 21.64 -9.65
CA SER A 82 8.15 21.78 -10.24
C SER A 82 7.61 23.19 -10.20
N THR A 83 7.84 23.93 -9.11
CA THR A 83 7.42 25.32 -8.96
C THR A 83 8.14 26.25 -9.95
N GLU A 84 9.43 26.02 -10.19
CA GLU A 84 10.23 26.80 -11.12
C GLU A 84 9.84 26.51 -12.57
N ILE A 85 9.57 25.21 -12.86
CA ILE A 85 9.08 24.77 -14.18
C ILE A 85 7.70 25.37 -14.45
N ALA A 86 6.78 25.29 -13.48
CA ALA A 86 5.45 25.86 -13.57
C ALA A 86 5.44 27.38 -13.81
N ALA A 87 6.41 28.09 -13.25
CA ALA A 87 6.54 29.55 -13.45
C ALA A 87 7.03 29.94 -14.86
N GLN A 88 7.57 28.99 -15.64
CA GLN A 88 8.12 29.21 -16.99
C GLN A 88 7.20 28.71 -18.10
N LEU A 89 6.22 27.88 -17.77
CA LEU A 89 5.26 27.29 -18.71
C LEU A 89 3.90 27.97 -18.59
N ASP A 90 3.14 27.95 -19.68
CA ASP A 90 1.73 28.30 -19.60
C ASP A 90 0.96 27.27 -18.76
N PRO A 91 -0.13 27.68 -18.04
CA PRO A 91 -0.88 26.78 -17.17
C PRO A 91 -1.39 25.51 -17.88
N GLU A 92 -1.71 25.58 -19.15
CA GLU A 92 -2.14 24.44 -19.98
C GLU A 92 -0.98 23.50 -20.25
N GLU A 93 0.18 24.00 -20.61
CA GLU A 93 1.40 23.23 -20.85
C GLU A 93 1.88 22.53 -19.58
N TRP A 94 1.85 23.26 -18.47
CA TRP A 94 2.17 22.69 -17.15
C TRP A 94 1.21 21.54 -16.80
N ARG A 95 -0.09 21.72 -16.99
CA ARG A 95 -1.09 20.67 -16.75
C ARG A 95 -0.84 19.44 -17.61
N GLU A 96 -0.50 19.61 -18.88
CA GLU A 96 -0.18 18.48 -19.79
C GLU A 96 1.09 17.76 -19.36
N THR A 97 2.11 18.50 -18.93
CA THR A 97 3.37 17.97 -18.42
C THR A 97 3.15 17.13 -17.16
N VAL A 98 2.41 17.65 -16.18
CA VAL A 98 2.06 16.89 -14.95
C VAL A 98 1.20 15.68 -15.28
N ALA A 99 0.26 15.80 -16.21
CA ALA A 99 -0.57 14.67 -16.62
C ALA A 99 0.24 13.56 -17.31
N ALA A 100 1.25 13.92 -18.12
CA ALA A 100 2.15 12.94 -18.74
C ALA A 100 3.01 12.23 -17.67
N TYR A 101 3.56 12.97 -16.72
CA TYR A 101 4.28 12.41 -15.59
C TYR A 101 3.40 11.48 -14.74
N HIS A 102 2.18 11.90 -14.38
CA HIS A 102 1.25 11.08 -13.61
C HIS A 102 0.90 9.77 -14.33
N ARG A 103 0.72 9.81 -15.67
CA ARG A 103 0.51 8.59 -16.46
C ARG A 103 1.72 7.67 -16.38
N ALA A 104 2.93 8.17 -16.60
CA ALA A 104 4.14 7.36 -16.53
C ALA A 104 4.34 6.75 -15.14
N ALA A 105 4.09 7.51 -14.08
CA ALA A 105 4.17 7.03 -12.71
C ALA A 105 3.10 5.96 -12.41
N SER A 106 1.85 6.20 -12.84
CA SER A 106 0.74 5.26 -12.66
C SER A 106 0.98 3.95 -13.41
N GLU A 107 1.44 4.02 -14.66
CA GLU A 107 1.77 2.84 -15.46
C GLU A 107 2.89 2.02 -14.82
N ALA A 108 3.93 2.66 -14.31
CA ALA A 108 5.01 1.99 -13.59
C ALA A 108 4.50 1.33 -12.30
N VAL A 109 3.73 2.05 -11.47
CA VAL A 109 3.18 1.52 -10.23
C VAL A 109 2.25 0.33 -10.48
N THR A 110 1.28 0.48 -11.39
CA THR A 110 0.31 -0.57 -11.70
C THR A 110 0.94 -1.75 -12.42
N GLY A 111 1.92 -1.51 -13.31
CA GLY A 111 2.68 -2.55 -14.00
C GLY A 111 3.43 -3.48 -13.03
N TYR A 112 3.83 -2.98 -11.87
CA TYR A 112 4.37 -3.78 -10.77
C TYR A 112 3.32 -4.16 -9.72
N GLY A 113 2.01 -3.98 -10.03
CA GLY A 113 0.88 -4.37 -9.17
C GLY A 113 0.80 -3.57 -7.88
N GLY A 114 1.28 -2.33 -7.89
CA GLY A 114 1.01 -1.35 -6.86
C GLY A 114 -0.32 -0.63 -7.08
N HIS A 115 -0.77 0.07 -6.08
CA HIS A 115 -1.97 0.90 -6.10
C HIS A 115 -1.58 2.36 -5.94
N VAL A 116 -1.96 3.22 -6.89
CA VAL A 116 -1.81 4.68 -6.74
C VAL A 116 -2.89 5.15 -5.78
N ALA A 117 -2.47 5.61 -4.62
CA ALA A 117 -3.37 6.02 -3.54
C ALA A 117 -3.83 7.47 -3.71
N GLN A 118 -2.92 8.36 -4.09
CA GLN A 118 -3.24 9.78 -4.18
C GLN A 118 -2.24 10.52 -5.07
N TYR A 119 -2.75 11.53 -5.77
CA TYR A 119 -1.97 12.57 -6.42
C TYR A 119 -1.95 13.82 -5.54
N LEU A 120 -0.79 14.35 -5.24
CA LEU A 120 -0.57 15.48 -4.34
C LEU A 120 0.10 16.62 -5.12
N GLY A 121 -0.69 17.32 -5.95
CA GLY A 121 -0.13 18.25 -6.92
C GLY A 121 0.69 17.52 -7.97
N ASP A 122 2.00 17.72 -8.01
CA ASP A 122 2.97 16.99 -8.82
C ASP A 122 3.54 15.75 -8.10
N GLY A 123 3.12 15.50 -6.85
CA GLY A 123 3.50 14.31 -6.10
C GLY A 123 2.58 13.11 -6.36
N VAL A 124 3.15 11.91 -6.26
CA VAL A 124 2.43 10.64 -6.35
C VAL A 124 2.70 9.81 -5.12
N MET A 125 1.64 9.35 -4.45
CA MET A 125 1.71 8.39 -3.37
C MET A 125 1.13 7.04 -3.82
N ALA A 126 1.88 5.98 -3.62
CA ALA A 126 1.47 4.63 -4.01
C ALA A 126 1.74 3.62 -2.89
N PHE A 127 0.93 2.57 -2.88
CA PHE A 127 1.02 1.46 -1.94
C PHE A 127 1.27 0.14 -2.65
N PHE A 128 2.10 -0.71 -2.03
CA PHE A 128 2.29 -2.10 -2.37
C PHE A 128 1.93 -2.95 -1.14
N GLY A 129 1.12 -3.99 -1.34
CA GLY A 129 0.49 -4.76 -0.26
C GLY A 129 -0.97 -4.39 -0.01
N TYR A 130 -1.56 -3.55 -0.87
CA TYR A 130 -2.97 -3.19 -0.88
C TYR A 130 -3.45 -2.97 -2.34
N PRO A 131 -4.67 -3.42 -2.72
CA PRO A 131 -5.61 -4.23 -1.93
C PRO A 131 -5.12 -5.65 -1.63
N GLU A 132 -4.23 -6.19 -2.44
CA GLU A 132 -3.64 -7.52 -2.30
C GLU A 132 -2.20 -7.43 -1.78
N ALA A 133 -1.85 -8.29 -0.80
CA ALA A 133 -0.51 -8.38 -0.25
C ALA A 133 0.28 -9.50 -0.93
N HIS A 134 1.55 -9.22 -1.23
CA HIS A 134 2.47 -10.19 -1.82
C HIS A 134 3.77 -10.23 -1.01
N ASP A 135 4.43 -11.37 -1.02
CA ASP A 135 5.71 -11.56 -0.29
C ASP A 135 6.83 -10.63 -0.74
N ASN A 136 6.73 -10.09 -1.95
CA ASN A 136 7.75 -9.28 -2.61
C ASN A 136 7.32 -7.82 -2.84
N ASP A 137 6.39 -7.28 -2.06
CA ASP A 137 5.88 -5.92 -2.24
C ASP A 137 6.98 -4.85 -2.20
N ALA A 138 7.97 -5.00 -1.33
CA ALA A 138 9.12 -4.10 -1.26
C ALA A 138 10.02 -4.16 -2.52
N ASP A 139 10.22 -5.35 -3.11
CA ASP A 139 10.93 -5.52 -4.38
C ASP A 139 10.16 -4.87 -5.54
N ARG A 140 8.84 -5.08 -5.57
CA ARG A 140 7.94 -4.50 -6.58
C ARG A 140 7.93 -2.98 -6.49
N ALA A 141 7.88 -2.41 -5.30
CA ALA A 141 7.96 -0.97 -5.06
C ALA A 141 9.29 -0.38 -5.55
N ALA A 142 10.41 -1.02 -5.25
CA ALA A 142 11.72 -0.55 -5.69
C ALA A 142 11.89 -0.63 -7.23
N ARG A 143 11.35 -1.66 -7.87
CA ARG A 143 11.33 -1.77 -9.35
C ARG A 143 10.41 -0.72 -9.97
N ALA A 144 9.23 -0.50 -9.42
CA ALA A 144 8.33 0.56 -9.87
C ALA A 144 8.99 1.94 -9.77
N ALA A 145 9.70 2.22 -8.67
CA ALA A 145 10.44 3.47 -8.49
C ALA A 145 11.49 3.68 -9.59
N LEU A 146 12.28 2.66 -9.93
CA LEU A 146 13.25 2.74 -11.03
C LEU A 146 12.54 2.93 -12.37
N ALA A 147 11.41 2.23 -12.60
CA ALA A 147 10.64 2.37 -13.83
C ALA A 147 9.98 3.76 -13.96
N ILE A 148 9.61 4.42 -12.87
CA ILE A 148 9.16 5.82 -12.89
C ILE A 148 10.28 6.73 -13.42
N LEU A 149 11.50 6.59 -12.89
CA LEU A 149 12.63 7.40 -13.34
C LEU A 149 12.97 7.15 -14.81
N ASP A 150 12.91 5.91 -15.28
CA ASP A 150 13.08 5.55 -16.69
C ASP A 150 11.96 6.15 -17.56
N GLY A 151 10.72 6.14 -17.09
CA GLY A 151 9.58 6.75 -17.75
C GLY A 151 9.76 8.27 -17.94
N ILE A 152 10.24 8.96 -16.90
CA ILE A 152 10.56 10.40 -16.96
C ILE A 152 11.70 10.67 -17.95
N SER A 153 12.72 9.82 -17.97
CA SER A 153 13.80 9.95 -18.95
C SER A 153 13.29 9.85 -20.39
N LYS A 154 12.37 8.93 -20.66
CA LYS A 154 11.71 8.79 -21.96
C LYS A 154 10.84 9.99 -22.32
N LEU A 155 10.12 10.56 -21.33
CA LEU A 155 9.34 11.80 -21.56
C LEU A 155 10.27 12.96 -21.97
N ASN A 156 11.42 13.10 -21.34
CA ASN A 156 12.43 14.11 -21.71
C ASN A 156 12.95 13.91 -23.14
N GLU A 157 13.24 12.67 -23.54
CA GLU A 157 13.69 12.35 -24.90
C GLU A 157 12.63 12.68 -25.97
N GLN A 158 11.36 12.42 -25.66
CA GLN A 158 10.23 12.76 -26.52
C GLN A 158 10.05 14.27 -26.66
N SER A 159 10.22 15.02 -25.58
CA SER A 159 10.13 16.49 -25.59
C SER A 159 11.26 17.12 -26.38
N ASP A 160 12.49 16.59 -26.32
CA ASP A 160 13.64 17.04 -27.11
C ASP A 160 13.43 16.77 -28.64
N SER A 161 12.56 15.82 -28.99
CA SER A 161 12.26 15.39 -30.36
C SER A 161 11.14 16.16 -31.05
N LEU A 162 10.33 16.91 -30.30
CA LEU A 162 9.22 17.72 -30.84
C LEU A 162 9.71 19.15 -31.09
N PRO A 163 9.61 19.69 -32.33
CA PRO A 163 9.88 21.12 -32.57
C PRO A 163 8.85 21.93 -31.79
N LEU A 164 9.34 22.68 -30.79
CA LEU A 164 8.50 23.61 -30.03
C LEU A 164 7.81 24.57 -30.99
N LYS A 165 6.50 24.44 -31.15
CA LYS A 165 5.68 25.41 -31.88
C LYS A 165 5.60 26.67 -31.04
N GLY A 166 6.43 27.66 -31.33
CA GLY A 166 6.25 29.01 -30.81
C GLY A 166 7.40 29.64 -30.06
N GLY A 167 8.61 29.05 -30.04
CA GLY A 167 9.76 29.67 -29.42
C GLY A 167 10.28 30.86 -30.25
N GLY A 168 10.03 32.13 -29.78
CA GLY A 168 10.73 33.30 -30.24
C GLY A 168 12.24 33.20 -29.87
N PRO A 169 13.12 34.03 -30.47
CA PRO A 169 14.53 34.05 -30.17
C PRO A 169 14.78 34.48 -28.70
N GLY A 170 14.95 33.49 -27.81
CA GLY A 170 15.12 33.70 -26.37
C GLY A 170 14.62 32.53 -25.50
N SER A 171 13.97 31.52 -26.06
CA SER A 171 13.52 30.38 -25.29
C SER A 171 14.73 29.53 -24.85
N GLY A 172 14.94 29.47 -23.53
CA GLY A 172 15.95 28.63 -22.89
C GLY A 172 15.77 27.16 -23.28
N SER A 173 16.85 26.38 -23.15
CA SER A 173 16.83 24.93 -23.40
C SER A 173 15.64 24.28 -22.67
N PRO A 174 14.95 23.28 -23.29
CA PRO A 174 13.84 22.60 -22.67
C PRO A 174 14.25 22.07 -21.30
N GLN A 175 13.52 22.46 -20.28
CA GLN A 175 13.84 22.10 -18.91
C GLN A 175 13.48 20.65 -18.70
N LYS A 176 14.49 19.81 -18.44
CA LYS A 176 14.33 18.36 -18.26
C LYS A 176 13.61 18.07 -16.95
N LEU A 177 12.57 17.27 -17.03
CA LEU A 177 11.88 16.76 -15.85
C LEU A 177 12.80 15.81 -15.09
N ALA A 178 12.78 15.90 -13.79
CA ALA A 178 13.44 14.98 -12.90
C ALA A 178 12.54 14.68 -11.70
N ALA A 179 12.58 13.48 -11.18
CA ALA A 179 11.86 13.14 -9.97
C ALA A 179 12.79 12.57 -8.91
N ARG A 180 12.31 12.53 -7.70
CA ARG A 180 12.93 11.91 -6.54
C ARG A 180 11.94 10.98 -5.87
N VAL A 181 12.39 9.82 -5.44
CA VAL A 181 11.54 8.78 -4.89
C VAL A 181 12.03 8.38 -3.51
N GLY A 182 11.09 8.26 -2.57
CA GLY A 182 11.32 7.74 -1.21
C GLY A 182 10.42 6.55 -0.93
N ILE A 183 10.97 5.49 -0.33
CA ILE A 183 10.22 4.27 -0.03
C ILE A 183 10.47 3.87 1.42
N ASP A 184 9.39 3.58 2.14
CA ASP A 184 9.43 2.95 3.46
C ASP A 184 8.45 1.78 3.53
N SER A 185 8.65 0.89 4.49
CA SER A 185 7.80 -0.28 4.71
C SER A 185 7.54 -0.47 6.20
N GLY A 186 6.26 -0.57 6.54
CA GLY A 186 5.86 -0.67 7.93
C GLY A 186 4.41 -1.02 8.15
N ALA A 187 4.05 -1.22 9.42
CA ALA A 187 2.68 -1.49 9.82
C ALA A 187 1.83 -0.21 9.72
N VAL A 188 0.68 -0.33 9.10
CA VAL A 188 -0.31 0.73 8.93
C VAL A 188 -1.70 0.21 9.26
N VAL A 189 -2.63 1.14 9.48
CA VAL A 189 -4.06 0.85 9.58
C VAL A 189 -4.73 1.40 8.32
N VAL A 190 -5.33 0.52 7.54
CA VAL A 190 -6.11 0.89 6.36
C VAL A 190 -7.57 1.02 6.80
N GLY A 191 -8.09 2.23 6.82
CA GLY A 191 -9.48 2.52 7.18
C GLY A 191 -10.38 2.63 5.95
N ALA A 192 -11.67 2.37 6.14
CA ALA A 192 -12.68 2.80 5.20
C ALA A 192 -12.84 4.33 5.40
N GLY A 193 -12.18 5.12 4.59
CA GLY A 193 -12.36 6.57 4.56
C GLY A 193 -13.79 6.95 4.19
N VAL A 194 -14.18 8.18 4.47
CA VAL A 194 -15.50 8.74 4.11
C VAL A 194 -15.65 8.87 2.57
N GLY A 195 -14.58 8.62 1.81
CA GLY A 195 -14.53 8.60 0.35
C GLY A 195 -14.25 7.22 -0.24
N LYS A 196 -14.12 7.14 -1.55
CA LYS A 196 -13.79 5.91 -2.29
C LYS A 196 -12.31 5.47 -2.14
N GLU A 197 -11.48 6.30 -1.52
CA GLU A 197 -10.04 6.07 -1.36
C GLU A 197 -9.78 5.51 0.05
N ALA A 198 -8.92 4.50 0.13
CA ALA A 198 -8.52 3.92 1.41
C ALA A 198 -7.59 4.91 2.14
N GLU A 199 -8.03 5.42 3.29
CA GLU A 199 -7.17 6.20 4.16
C GLU A 199 -6.19 5.27 4.88
N VAL A 200 -4.90 5.57 4.79
CA VAL A 200 -3.82 4.80 5.41
C VAL A 200 -3.18 5.61 6.53
N PHE A 201 -3.27 5.07 7.75
CA PHE A 201 -2.72 5.69 8.96
C PHE A 201 -1.52 4.89 9.48
N GLY A 202 -0.41 5.56 9.75
CA GLY A 202 0.80 4.94 10.29
C GLY A 202 2.04 5.78 10.08
N GLU A 203 3.19 5.28 10.53
CA GLU A 203 4.47 5.98 10.35
C GLU A 203 5.01 5.86 8.93
N ALA A 204 4.78 4.73 8.25
CA ALA A 204 5.39 4.44 6.96
C ALA A 204 5.11 5.50 5.87
N PRO A 205 3.87 6.03 5.68
CA PRO A 205 3.64 7.14 4.75
C PRO A 205 4.44 8.39 5.10
N ASN A 206 4.49 8.74 6.39
CA ASN A 206 5.23 9.92 6.85
C ASN A 206 6.73 9.76 6.64
N ILE A 207 7.28 8.58 6.94
CA ILE A 207 8.70 8.28 6.73
C ILE A 207 9.03 8.31 5.25
N ALA A 208 8.26 7.64 4.39
CA ALA A 208 8.47 7.62 2.94
C ALA A 208 8.48 9.03 2.34
N ALA A 209 7.56 9.91 2.75
CA ALA A 209 7.54 11.31 2.34
C ALA A 209 8.80 12.08 2.78
N ARG A 210 9.31 11.84 4.01
CA ARG A 210 10.55 12.47 4.49
C ARG A 210 11.79 11.93 3.79
N VAL A 211 11.82 10.64 3.48
CA VAL A 211 12.89 10.02 2.69
C VAL A 211 12.91 10.59 1.28
N GLN A 212 11.75 10.75 0.65
CA GLN A 212 11.63 11.39 -0.65
C GLN A 212 12.15 12.84 -0.62
N ALA A 213 11.82 13.60 0.41
CA ALA A 213 12.22 15.01 0.53
C ALA A 213 13.76 15.22 0.59
N VAL A 214 14.52 14.23 1.09
CA VAL A 214 16.00 14.27 1.15
C VAL A 214 16.68 13.54 0.00
N ALA A 215 15.90 12.94 -0.90
CA ALA A 215 16.45 12.27 -2.07
C ALA A 215 17.01 13.27 -3.08
N GLU A 216 18.15 12.93 -3.68
CA GLU A 216 18.72 13.69 -4.79
C GLU A 216 17.84 13.54 -6.05
N SER A 217 17.93 14.53 -6.93
CA SER A 217 17.27 14.47 -8.24
C SER A 217 17.64 13.18 -9.01
N GLY A 218 16.65 12.52 -9.60
CA GLY A 218 16.84 11.28 -10.35
C GLY A 218 17.22 10.08 -9.49
N THR A 219 16.89 10.07 -8.20
CA THR A 219 17.29 8.97 -7.32
C THR A 219 16.11 8.34 -6.56
N VAL A 220 16.29 7.07 -6.22
CA VAL A 220 15.41 6.30 -5.35
C VAL A 220 16.13 6.07 -4.02
N LEU A 221 15.56 6.56 -2.93
CA LEU A 221 16.00 6.28 -1.57
C LEU A 221 15.05 5.30 -0.87
N ILE A 222 15.62 4.36 -0.16
CA ILE A 222 14.90 3.38 0.67
C ILE A 222 15.42 3.41 2.09
N THR A 223 14.54 3.12 3.05
CA THR A 223 14.94 2.96 4.46
C THR A 223 15.60 1.61 4.72
N ASP A 224 16.22 1.46 5.89
CA ASP A 224 16.77 0.19 6.36
C ASP A 224 15.71 -0.92 6.46
N ALA A 225 14.45 -0.57 6.75
CA ALA A 225 13.33 -1.51 6.74
C ALA A 225 13.14 -2.12 5.35
N VAL A 226 13.06 -1.29 4.31
CA VAL A 226 12.95 -1.74 2.91
C VAL A 226 14.22 -2.46 2.47
N HIS A 227 15.41 -1.92 2.80
CA HIS A 227 16.70 -2.54 2.44
C HIS A 227 16.80 -3.99 2.92
N ARG A 228 16.37 -4.29 4.15
CA ARG A 228 16.33 -5.67 4.66
C ARG A 228 15.40 -6.58 3.86
N LEU A 229 14.26 -6.04 3.42
CA LEU A 229 13.28 -6.78 2.63
C LEU A 229 13.77 -7.08 1.20
N VAL A 230 14.62 -6.23 0.63
CA VAL A 230 15.15 -6.35 -0.74
C VAL A 230 16.63 -6.75 -0.77
N SER A 231 17.18 -7.20 0.36
CA SER A 231 18.60 -7.53 0.49
C SER A 231 19.06 -8.52 -0.60
N GLY A 232 20.12 -8.14 -1.32
CA GLY A 232 20.70 -8.91 -2.42
C GLY A 232 19.93 -8.84 -3.75
N LEU A 233 18.73 -8.26 -3.80
CA LEU A 233 17.96 -8.10 -5.03
C LEU A 233 18.35 -6.84 -5.82
N PHE A 234 18.94 -5.86 -5.14
CA PHE A 234 19.40 -4.62 -5.73
C PHE A 234 20.84 -4.31 -5.34
N VAL A 235 21.53 -3.63 -6.22
CA VAL A 235 22.78 -2.93 -5.91
C VAL A 235 22.38 -1.62 -5.25
N VAL A 236 22.82 -1.40 -4.03
CA VAL A 236 22.49 -0.21 -3.24
C VAL A 236 23.75 0.47 -2.72
N GLU A 237 23.66 1.77 -2.49
CA GLU A 237 24.71 2.60 -1.89
C GLU A 237 24.20 3.18 -0.57
N SER A 238 24.97 3.02 0.52
CA SER A 238 24.59 3.60 1.80
C SER A 238 24.72 5.13 1.78
N ARG A 239 23.70 5.83 2.24
CA ARG A 239 23.65 7.29 2.40
C ARG A 239 23.73 7.73 3.85
N GLY A 240 24.12 6.81 4.74
CA GLY A 240 24.19 7.09 6.17
C GLY A 240 22.81 7.26 6.82
N ALA A 241 22.75 8.09 7.84
CA ALA A 241 21.54 8.38 8.58
C ALA A 241 21.33 9.91 8.69
N PRO A 242 20.87 10.58 7.62
CA PRO A 242 20.64 12.02 7.66
C PRO A 242 19.51 12.35 8.64
N ALA A 243 19.53 13.56 9.19
CA ALA A 243 18.44 14.07 10.01
C ALA A 243 17.19 14.27 9.14
N LEU A 244 16.10 13.63 9.50
CA LEU A 244 14.81 13.78 8.83
C LEU A 244 13.88 14.63 9.69
N LYS A 245 13.25 15.65 9.10
CA LYS A 245 12.37 16.58 9.84
C LYS A 245 11.23 15.83 10.52
N GLY A 246 11.12 15.94 11.85
CA GLY A 246 10.07 15.30 12.64
C GLY A 246 10.27 13.82 12.91
N ILE A 247 11.47 13.27 12.68
CA ILE A 247 11.86 11.91 13.03
C ILE A 247 13.07 11.99 13.94
N GLU A 248 12.88 11.65 15.22
CA GLU A 248 13.94 11.76 16.23
C GLU A 248 14.98 10.63 16.12
N ARG A 249 14.54 9.45 15.69
CA ARG A 249 15.44 8.29 15.55
C ARG A 249 16.26 8.36 14.26
N PRO A 250 17.58 8.10 14.30
CA PRO A 250 18.37 8.04 13.09
C PRO A 250 17.92 6.87 12.20
N LEU A 251 17.55 7.18 10.96
CA LEU A 251 17.17 6.19 9.96
C LEU A 251 18.26 6.06 8.91
N LYS A 252 18.82 4.85 8.78
CA LYS A 252 19.76 4.56 7.70
C LYS A 252 19.03 4.54 6.36
N LEU A 253 19.58 5.26 5.39
CA LEU A 253 19.05 5.36 4.04
C LEU A 253 20.01 4.73 3.04
N TYR A 254 19.43 4.17 1.99
CA TYR A 254 20.16 3.53 0.90
C TYR A 254 19.62 4.03 -0.42
N LYS A 255 20.53 4.39 -1.34
CA LYS A 255 20.20 4.70 -2.73
C LYS A 255 20.14 3.41 -3.53
N VAL A 256 19.05 3.16 -4.19
CA VAL A 256 18.90 2.04 -5.12
C VAL A 256 19.53 2.43 -6.46
N ILE A 257 20.51 1.65 -6.90
CA ILE A 257 21.23 1.92 -8.15
C ILE A 257 20.59 1.15 -9.31
N ARG A 258 20.44 -0.15 -9.16
CA ARG A 258 19.89 -1.04 -10.18
C ARG A 258 19.54 -2.41 -9.59
N PRO A 259 18.71 -3.22 -10.26
CA PRO A 259 18.57 -4.63 -9.91
C PRO A 259 19.91 -5.36 -9.98
N SER A 260 20.15 -6.29 -9.07
CA SER A 260 21.39 -7.09 -9.01
C SER A 260 21.45 -8.18 -10.07
N GLY A 261 20.34 -8.45 -10.77
CA GLY A 261 20.22 -9.59 -11.69
C GLY A 261 19.79 -10.89 -11.00
N VAL A 262 19.74 -10.91 -9.69
CA VAL A 262 19.27 -12.05 -8.88
C VAL A 262 17.74 -12.15 -8.97
N ARG A 263 17.23 -13.36 -9.23
CA ARG A 263 15.81 -13.58 -9.54
C ARG A 263 14.89 -13.70 -8.31
N GLY A 264 15.44 -13.87 -7.12
CA GLY A 264 14.62 -14.04 -5.92
C GLY A 264 15.41 -14.02 -4.61
N ARG A 265 14.69 -13.84 -3.49
CA ARG A 265 15.27 -13.76 -2.14
C ARG A 265 16.15 -14.96 -1.76
N LEU A 266 15.74 -16.16 -2.16
CA LEU A 266 16.50 -17.37 -1.83
C LEU A 266 17.85 -17.38 -2.55
N GLU A 267 17.88 -16.99 -3.83
CA GLU A 267 19.12 -16.86 -4.61
C GLU A 267 20.01 -15.74 -4.05
N ALA A 268 19.41 -14.62 -3.66
CA ALA A 268 20.11 -13.53 -2.98
C ALA A 268 20.72 -13.99 -1.65
N ALA A 269 19.97 -14.71 -0.83
CA ALA A 269 20.45 -15.29 0.43
C ALA A 269 21.56 -16.32 0.19
N ALA A 270 21.44 -17.09 -0.90
CA ALA A 270 22.46 -18.07 -1.31
C ALA A 270 23.78 -17.43 -1.66
N MET A 271 23.76 -16.30 -2.35
CA MET A 271 24.97 -15.53 -2.70
C MET A 271 25.67 -14.93 -1.49
N ILE A 272 24.90 -14.47 -0.48
CA ILE A 272 25.44 -13.78 0.70
C ILE A 272 25.93 -14.77 1.75
N ARG A 273 25.20 -15.86 2.00
CA ARG A 273 25.41 -16.77 3.14
C ARG A 273 25.78 -18.21 2.75
N GLY A 274 25.73 -18.52 1.48
CA GLY A 274 25.74 -19.89 0.98
C GLY A 274 24.43 -20.61 1.27
N LEU A 275 24.12 -21.65 0.52
CA LEU A 275 22.97 -22.51 0.78
C LEU A 275 23.40 -23.66 1.69
N THR A 276 22.60 -23.94 2.71
CA THR A 276 22.72 -25.16 3.48
C THR A 276 22.49 -26.39 2.61
N GLN A 277 23.04 -27.53 3.00
CA GLN A 277 22.82 -28.79 2.28
C GLN A 277 21.31 -29.09 2.20
N PHE A 278 20.85 -29.50 1.01
CA PHE A 278 19.47 -29.93 0.82
C PHE A 278 19.28 -31.31 1.42
N VAL A 279 18.45 -31.43 2.45
CA VAL A 279 18.21 -32.67 3.18
C VAL A 279 16.73 -33.04 3.11
N GLY A 280 16.44 -34.32 2.87
CA GLY A 280 15.08 -34.84 2.80
C GLY A 280 14.37 -34.55 1.47
N ARG A 281 13.03 -34.69 1.45
CA ARG A 281 12.12 -34.39 0.32
C ARG A 281 12.51 -35.04 -1.02
N LYS A 282 13.07 -36.26 -0.96
CA LYS A 282 13.49 -36.96 -2.16
C LYS A 282 12.30 -37.40 -3.00
N ASP A 283 11.17 -37.67 -2.36
CA ASP A 283 9.98 -38.17 -3.06
C ASP A 283 9.25 -37.01 -3.77
N GLU A 284 9.18 -35.86 -3.15
CA GLU A 284 8.65 -34.64 -3.79
C GLU A 284 9.50 -34.22 -5.00
N LEU A 285 10.82 -34.26 -4.82
CA LEU A 285 11.74 -33.97 -5.92
C LEU A 285 11.63 -34.99 -7.06
N ARG A 286 11.51 -36.26 -6.75
CA ARG A 286 11.27 -37.34 -7.75
C ARG A 286 9.95 -37.12 -8.49
N SER A 287 8.89 -36.76 -7.79
CA SER A 287 7.60 -36.45 -8.40
C SER A 287 7.68 -35.30 -9.38
N LEU A 288 8.41 -34.21 -9.02
CA LEU A 288 8.64 -33.09 -9.93
C LEU A 288 9.47 -33.50 -11.16
N MET A 289 10.50 -34.31 -10.98
CA MET A 289 11.33 -34.83 -12.08
C MET A 289 10.53 -35.72 -13.05
N THR A 290 9.71 -36.61 -12.56
CA THR A 290 8.84 -37.47 -13.40
C THR A 290 7.87 -36.59 -14.24
N ARG A 291 7.27 -35.55 -13.62
CA ARG A 291 6.38 -34.64 -14.35
C ARG A 291 7.14 -33.82 -15.40
N TRP A 292 8.37 -33.44 -15.10
CA TRP A 292 9.23 -32.75 -16.05
C TRP A 292 9.55 -33.63 -17.27
N GLU A 293 9.87 -34.92 -17.05
CA GLU A 293 10.14 -35.88 -18.13
C GLU A 293 8.91 -36.04 -19.03
N ARG A 294 7.72 -36.21 -18.45
CA ARG A 294 6.46 -36.28 -19.21
C ARG A 294 6.17 -34.98 -19.98
N SER A 295 6.47 -33.84 -19.39
CA SER A 295 6.33 -32.55 -20.10
C SER A 295 7.24 -32.46 -21.33
N ARG A 296 8.45 -33.04 -21.27
CA ARG A 296 9.36 -33.12 -22.41
C ARG A 296 8.88 -34.06 -23.52
N GLU A 297 8.04 -35.00 -23.19
CA GLU A 297 7.37 -35.91 -24.13
C GLU A 297 6.12 -35.32 -24.78
N GLY A 298 5.83 -34.04 -24.48
CA GLY A 298 4.68 -33.30 -25.04
C GLY A 298 3.41 -33.39 -24.21
N GLU A 299 3.45 -34.03 -23.03
CA GLU A 299 2.34 -34.04 -22.10
C GLU A 299 2.39 -32.79 -21.21
N GLY A 300 1.46 -31.86 -21.40
CA GLY A 300 1.36 -30.68 -20.53
C GLY A 300 1.19 -31.07 -19.06
N GLN A 301 2.05 -30.57 -18.17
CA GLN A 301 2.05 -30.89 -16.75
C GLN A 301 1.89 -29.62 -15.91
N VAL A 302 1.06 -29.69 -14.87
CA VAL A 302 0.91 -28.67 -13.84
C VAL A 302 1.28 -29.29 -12.49
N SER A 303 2.14 -28.60 -11.74
CA SER A 303 2.49 -29.00 -10.38
C SER A 303 2.21 -27.86 -9.42
N LEU A 304 1.40 -28.12 -8.39
CA LEU A 304 1.08 -27.19 -7.32
C LEU A 304 1.80 -27.62 -6.03
N ILE A 305 2.62 -26.73 -5.47
CA ILE A 305 3.34 -26.97 -4.22
C ILE A 305 2.71 -26.12 -3.14
N ILE A 306 2.02 -26.76 -2.21
CA ILE A 306 1.31 -26.11 -1.09
C ILE A 306 2.02 -26.46 0.21
N GLY A 307 2.08 -25.53 1.14
CA GLY A 307 2.64 -25.73 2.48
C GLY A 307 2.79 -24.42 3.23
N GLU A 308 3.07 -24.52 4.51
CA GLU A 308 3.27 -23.37 5.40
C GLU A 308 4.48 -22.51 5.00
N ALA A 309 4.47 -21.21 5.37
CA ALA A 309 5.59 -20.33 5.16
C ALA A 309 6.86 -20.90 5.85
N GLY A 310 8.01 -20.81 5.18
CA GLY A 310 9.28 -21.29 5.74
C GLY A 310 9.54 -22.81 5.62
N ILE A 311 8.57 -23.62 5.18
CA ILE A 311 8.74 -25.08 5.08
C ILE A 311 9.72 -25.54 3.98
N GLY A 312 10.24 -24.60 3.17
CA GLY A 312 11.27 -24.87 2.16
C GLY A 312 10.75 -25.12 0.74
N LYS A 313 9.55 -24.64 0.38
CA LYS A 313 9.01 -24.73 -0.99
C LYS A 313 9.97 -24.17 -2.03
N SER A 314 10.44 -22.95 -1.82
CA SER A 314 11.38 -22.27 -2.72
C SER A 314 12.73 -23.01 -2.82
N ARG A 315 13.17 -23.66 -1.74
CA ARG A 315 14.39 -24.46 -1.73
C ARG A 315 14.25 -25.75 -2.55
N LEU A 316 13.07 -26.38 -2.46
CA LEU A 316 12.72 -27.57 -3.29
C LEU A 316 12.72 -27.20 -4.78
N LEU A 317 12.09 -26.07 -5.13
CA LEU A 317 12.08 -25.56 -6.51
C LEU A 317 13.48 -25.24 -7.03
N GLN A 318 14.29 -24.58 -6.20
CA GLN A 318 15.68 -24.29 -6.58
C GLN A 318 16.46 -25.57 -6.83
N ARG A 319 16.33 -26.59 -5.95
CA ARG A 319 16.99 -27.89 -6.11
C ARG A 319 16.50 -28.60 -7.37
N PHE A 320 15.22 -28.54 -7.67
CA PHE A 320 14.64 -29.05 -8.91
C PHE A 320 15.28 -28.36 -10.14
N HIS A 321 15.39 -27.02 -10.14
CA HIS A 321 16.05 -26.27 -11.21
C HIS A 321 17.52 -26.64 -11.41
N GLU A 322 18.26 -26.88 -10.32
CA GLU A 322 19.67 -27.31 -10.38
C GLU A 322 19.84 -28.68 -11.06
N LEU A 323 18.81 -29.53 -11.03
CA LEU A 323 18.83 -30.88 -11.59
C LEU A 323 18.39 -30.94 -13.05
N ILE A 324 17.82 -29.87 -13.59
CA ILE A 324 17.38 -29.80 -14.99
C ILE A 324 18.44 -29.10 -15.83
N PRO A 325 19.27 -29.84 -16.60
CA PRO A 325 20.25 -29.24 -17.50
C PRO A 325 19.54 -28.53 -18.65
N GLY A 326 19.87 -27.26 -18.90
CA GLY A 326 19.33 -26.50 -20.02
C GLY A 326 17.85 -26.14 -19.85
N ALA A 327 17.37 -25.98 -18.60
CA ALA A 327 16.03 -25.50 -18.34
C ALA A 327 15.77 -24.21 -19.14
N PRO A 328 14.82 -24.21 -20.08
CA PRO A 328 14.48 -22.99 -20.79
C PRO A 328 14.04 -21.95 -19.78
N GLN A 329 14.23 -20.67 -20.12
CA GLN A 329 13.73 -19.53 -19.32
C GLN A 329 12.20 -19.56 -19.10
N ALA A 330 11.52 -20.57 -19.62
CA ALA A 330 10.08 -20.82 -19.62
C ALA A 330 9.52 -21.51 -18.36
N LEU A 331 10.32 -21.73 -17.32
CA LEU A 331 9.74 -22.05 -16.00
C LEU A 331 9.20 -20.74 -15.39
N ALA A 332 8.01 -20.38 -15.80
CA ALA A 332 7.28 -19.27 -15.21
C ALA A 332 6.97 -19.60 -13.76
N ARG A 333 7.50 -18.81 -12.82
CA ARG A 333 7.04 -18.76 -11.43
C ARG A 333 5.91 -17.76 -11.38
N SER A 334 4.71 -18.21 -11.06
CA SER A 334 3.62 -17.33 -10.68
C SER A 334 3.44 -17.39 -9.18
N CYS A 335 3.77 -16.32 -8.48
CA CYS A 335 3.27 -16.04 -7.14
C CYS A 335 2.08 -15.11 -7.33
N GLY A 336 0.87 -15.61 -7.13
CA GLY A 336 -0.34 -14.80 -7.05
C GLY A 336 -0.68 -13.98 -8.30
N GLY A 337 -1.37 -14.57 -9.26
CA GLY A 337 -1.91 -13.84 -10.41
C GLY A 337 -1.35 -14.30 -11.75
N ALA A 338 -2.22 -14.92 -12.50
CA ALA A 338 -2.04 -15.55 -13.79
C ALA A 338 -1.02 -14.93 -14.75
N ILE A 339 -0.25 -15.75 -15.47
CA ILE A 339 -0.24 -15.77 -16.94
C ILE A 339 0.93 -16.62 -17.49
N PHE A 340 0.58 -17.44 -18.40
CA PHE A 340 1.18 -18.38 -19.31
C PHE A 340 2.46 -17.95 -20.08
N PRO A 341 3.29 -18.87 -20.63
CA PRO A 341 2.90 -19.94 -21.53
C PRO A 341 3.67 -21.29 -21.43
N GLU A 342 2.98 -22.29 -21.79
CA GLU A 342 3.21 -23.53 -22.49
C GLU A 342 3.80 -24.77 -21.82
N HIS A 343 4.58 -24.79 -20.71
CA HIS A 343 5.08 -26.09 -20.27
C HIS A 343 5.13 -26.41 -18.78
N LEU A 344 5.15 -25.48 -17.85
CA LEU A 344 5.08 -25.82 -16.42
C LEU A 344 4.66 -24.62 -15.57
N LEU A 345 3.50 -24.71 -14.93
CA LEU A 345 3.05 -23.77 -13.90
C LEU A 345 3.44 -24.29 -12.52
N LEU A 346 4.22 -23.50 -11.79
CA LEU A 346 4.53 -23.72 -10.39
C LEU A 346 3.92 -22.55 -9.61
N CYS A 347 2.85 -22.80 -8.85
CA CYS A 347 2.26 -21.82 -7.93
C CYS A 347 2.78 -22.08 -6.52
N ASP A 348 3.34 -21.02 -5.92
CA ASP A 348 3.64 -20.95 -4.50
C ASP A 348 2.51 -20.15 -3.82
N SER A 349 1.80 -20.72 -2.89
CA SER A 349 0.76 -20.04 -2.09
C SER A 349 1.31 -19.61 -0.75
#